data_4db63b4c219e61f52d268ff2f2b4c104
#
_entry.id   4db63b4c219e61f52d268ff2f2b4c104
#
_cell.length_a   1.000
_cell.length_b   1.000
_cell.length_c   1.000
_cell.angle_alpha   90.00
_cell.angle_beta   90.00
_cell.angle_gamma   90.00
#
_symmetry.space_group_name_H-M   'P 1'
#
loop_
_entity.id
_entity.type
_entity.pdbx_description
1 polymer ?
#
loop_
_entity_poly.entity_id
_entity_poly.type
_entity_poly.pdbx_seq_one_letter_code
_entity_poly.pdbx_strand_id
1 'polypeptide(L)'
;DQDLEVSDAEAKVIDVLQIQLETREEAEEVLAEAQAEGADFASLGARYSVDSQISRSMEWSEDMDALGQAAFSLEQDEVSGIVEQDGAFYILKCTNAYDQEATAARKEELAREKRSQAFRAIYEPYAAEHTVVLAPDVWDAVDFSQGEGCTTDNFFSLYQSYFAE
;
A
#
# COMPACT_ATOMS: atom_id res chain seq x y z
N ASP A 1 -24.83 -3.75 -10.24
CA ASP A 1 -24.31 -3.45 -8.90
C ASP A 1 -22.83 -3.84 -8.92
N GLN A 2 -21.94 -2.84 -8.79
CA GLN A 2 -20.54 -3.10 -8.58
C GLN A 2 -20.35 -3.29 -7.08
N ASP A 3 -19.68 -4.37 -6.69
CA ASP A 3 -19.31 -4.60 -5.31
C ASP A 3 -18.17 -3.62 -4.94
N LEU A 4 -18.52 -2.58 -4.18
CA LEU A 4 -17.60 -1.55 -3.71
C LEU A 4 -17.10 -1.82 -2.28
N GLU A 5 -17.55 -2.93 -1.70
CA GLU A 5 -17.09 -3.34 -0.38
C GLU A 5 -15.67 -3.93 -0.48
N VAL A 6 -14.90 -3.71 0.55
CA VAL A 6 -13.56 -4.28 0.74
C VAL A 6 -13.59 -5.12 2.00
N SER A 7 -13.23 -6.38 1.87
CA SER A 7 -13.12 -7.28 3.01
C SER A 7 -11.83 -7.03 3.80
N ASP A 8 -11.80 -7.45 5.07
CA ASP A 8 -10.58 -7.40 5.87
C ASP A 8 -9.48 -8.31 5.31
N ALA A 9 -9.86 -9.36 4.58
CA ALA A 9 -8.91 -10.24 3.92
C ALA A 9 -8.20 -9.55 2.75
N GLU A 10 -8.92 -8.77 1.93
CA GLU A 10 -8.35 -7.99 0.82
C GLU A 10 -7.46 -6.83 1.31
N ALA A 11 -7.76 -6.28 2.48
CA ALA A 11 -7.02 -5.17 3.05
C ALA A 11 -5.96 -5.61 4.07
N LYS A 12 -5.80 -6.93 4.29
CA LYS A 12 -4.94 -7.46 5.36
C LYS A 12 -3.53 -6.93 5.27
N VAL A 13 -3.03 -6.44 6.41
CA VAL A 13 -1.65 -6.00 6.60
C VAL A 13 -1.04 -6.84 7.71
N ILE A 14 0.21 -7.24 7.52
CA ILE A 14 1.01 -8.00 8.48
C ILE A 14 2.36 -7.31 8.69
N ASP A 15 3.00 -7.52 9.84
CA ASP A 15 4.36 -7.08 10.07
C ASP A 15 5.30 -8.28 10.15
N VAL A 16 6.42 -8.16 9.47
CA VAL A 16 7.46 -9.19 9.43
C VAL A 16 8.84 -8.61 9.70
N LEU A 17 9.72 -9.42 10.22
CA LEU A 17 11.15 -9.21 10.15
C LEU A 17 11.72 -10.01 8.98
N GLN A 18 12.65 -9.41 8.23
CA GLN A 18 13.26 -9.99 7.05
C GLN A 18 14.77 -9.98 7.19
N ILE A 19 15.42 -11.10 6.90
CA ILE A 19 16.86 -11.22 6.77
C ILE A 19 17.16 -11.54 5.31
N GLN A 20 17.97 -10.69 4.65
CA GLN A 20 18.41 -10.88 3.28
C GLN A 20 19.87 -11.35 3.27
N LEU A 21 20.16 -12.40 2.51
CA LEU A 21 21.47 -13.05 2.42
C LEU A 21 21.86 -13.23 0.95
N GLU A 22 23.16 -13.24 0.67
CA GLU A 22 23.69 -13.35 -0.69
C GLU A 22 23.80 -14.80 -1.17
N THR A 23 24.03 -15.73 -0.24
CA THR A 23 24.24 -17.14 -0.57
C THR A 23 23.28 -18.07 0.15
N ARG A 24 22.99 -19.22 -0.47
CA ARG A 24 22.13 -20.24 0.12
C ARG A 24 22.78 -20.85 1.38
N GLU A 25 24.09 -21.02 1.36
CA GLU A 25 24.84 -21.60 2.46
C GLU A 25 24.72 -20.72 3.73
N GLU A 26 24.89 -19.41 3.57
CA GLU A 26 24.66 -18.46 4.67
C GLU A 26 23.21 -18.51 5.16
N ALA A 27 22.25 -18.62 4.23
CA ALA A 27 20.84 -18.69 4.58
C ALA A 27 20.51 -19.98 5.38
N GLU A 28 21.14 -21.11 5.07
CA GLU A 28 20.95 -22.35 5.82
C GLU A 28 21.53 -22.25 7.25
N GLU A 29 22.70 -21.62 7.42
CA GLU A 29 23.31 -21.38 8.74
C GLU A 29 22.44 -20.43 9.57
N VAL A 30 22.02 -19.29 9.00
CA VAL A 30 21.19 -18.30 9.71
C VAL A 30 19.80 -18.86 10.02
N LEU A 31 19.22 -19.66 9.12
CA LEU A 31 17.95 -20.32 9.39
C LEU A 31 18.03 -21.26 10.58
N ALA A 32 19.10 -22.04 10.67
CA ALA A 32 19.30 -22.94 11.81
C ALA A 32 19.43 -22.15 13.13
N GLU A 33 20.12 -21.00 13.13
CA GLU A 33 20.20 -20.11 14.29
C GLU A 33 18.81 -19.49 14.60
N ALA A 34 18.04 -19.07 13.58
CA ALA A 34 16.75 -18.42 13.73
C ALA A 34 15.66 -19.38 14.26
N GLN A 35 15.78 -20.67 13.99
CA GLN A 35 14.85 -21.72 14.46
C GLN A 35 15.24 -22.27 15.83
N ALA A 36 16.39 -21.89 16.39
CA ALA A 36 16.80 -22.31 17.72
C ALA A 36 15.87 -21.74 18.80
N GLU A 37 15.65 -22.50 19.87
CA GLU A 37 14.82 -22.06 21.00
C GLU A 37 15.39 -20.77 21.63
N GLY A 38 14.57 -19.72 21.70
CA GLY A 38 14.98 -18.43 22.27
C GLY A 38 15.80 -17.54 21.32
N ALA A 39 15.86 -17.86 20.02
CA ALA A 39 16.57 -17.05 19.04
C ALA A 39 16.00 -15.62 18.96
N ASP A 40 16.89 -14.64 19.00
CA ASP A 40 16.54 -13.24 18.74
C ASP A 40 16.73 -12.93 17.25
N PHE A 41 15.61 -13.05 16.52
CA PHE A 41 15.60 -12.83 15.06
C PHE A 41 16.03 -11.42 14.66
N ALA A 42 15.70 -10.41 15.46
CA ALA A 42 16.10 -9.03 15.19
C ALA A 42 17.63 -8.86 15.31
N SER A 43 18.24 -9.48 16.31
CA SER A 43 19.71 -9.47 16.47
C SER A 43 20.41 -10.24 15.33
N LEU A 44 19.82 -11.35 14.86
CA LEU A 44 20.33 -12.07 13.70
C LEU A 44 20.22 -11.20 12.43
N GLY A 45 19.10 -10.53 12.23
CA GLY A 45 18.92 -9.58 11.11
C GLY A 45 19.94 -8.45 11.13
N ALA A 46 20.17 -7.84 12.29
CA ALA A 46 21.17 -6.78 12.44
C ALA A 46 22.61 -7.26 12.17
N ARG A 47 22.89 -8.55 12.36
CA ARG A 47 24.24 -9.14 12.22
C ARG A 47 24.51 -9.66 10.82
N TYR A 48 23.55 -10.28 10.19
CA TYR A 48 23.73 -11.03 8.95
C TYR A 48 23.05 -10.42 7.72
N SER A 49 21.98 -9.62 7.90
CA SER A 49 21.25 -9.10 6.75
C SER A 49 22.04 -8.11 5.94
N VAL A 50 22.06 -8.30 4.62
CA VAL A 50 22.60 -7.34 3.66
C VAL A 50 21.78 -6.06 3.65
N ASP A 51 20.44 -6.18 3.77
CA ASP A 51 19.56 -5.04 3.92
C ASP A 51 19.47 -4.61 5.40
N SER A 52 19.76 -3.35 5.66
CA SER A 52 19.68 -2.77 7.01
C SER A 52 18.24 -2.59 7.50
N GLN A 53 17.27 -2.55 6.58
CA GLN A 53 15.85 -2.44 6.92
C GLN A 53 15.24 -3.82 7.09
N ILE A 54 15.37 -4.36 8.30
CA ILE A 54 14.88 -5.71 8.63
C ILE A 54 13.39 -5.77 8.96
N SER A 55 12.76 -4.66 9.34
CA SER A 55 11.32 -4.60 9.66
C SER A 55 10.53 -4.13 8.46
N ARG A 56 9.46 -4.87 8.11
CA ARG A 56 8.59 -4.55 6.99
C ARG A 56 7.14 -4.76 7.36
N SER A 57 6.30 -3.84 6.94
CA SER A 57 4.86 -4.02 6.89
C SER A 57 4.48 -4.45 5.47
N MET A 58 3.70 -5.51 5.33
CA MET A 58 3.31 -6.10 4.05
C MET A 58 1.81 -6.09 3.90
N GLU A 59 1.35 -5.63 2.74
CA GLU A 59 -0.06 -5.58 2.36
C GLU A 59 -0.42 -6.80 1.50
N TRP A 60 -1.59 -7.34 1.72
CA TRP A 60 -2.09 -8.43 0.88
C TRP A 60 -2.39 -7.97 -0.54
N SER A 61 -2.04 -8.79 -1.52
CA SER A 61 -2.36 -8.60 -2.94
C SER A 61 -2.59 -9.96 -3.61
N GLU A 62 -3.42 -10.00 -4.64
CA GLU A 62 -3.60 -11.21 -5.45
C GLU A 62 -2.33 -11.59 -6.24
N ASP A 63 -1.54 -10.59 -6.63
CA ASP A 63 -0.32 -10.73 -7.43
C ASP A 63 0.94 -10.69 -6.56
N MET A 64 0.90 -11.29 -5.36
CA MET A 64 2.07 -11.35 -4.47
C MET A 64 3.23 -12.14 -5.09
N ASP A 65 4.44 -11.61 -4.90
CA ASP A 65 5.69 -12.30 -5.18
C ASP A 65 5.96 -13.46 -4.19
N ALA A 66 7.08 -14.14 -4.35
CA ALA A 66 7.45 -15.28 -3.51
C ALA A 66 7.60 -14.89 -2.04
N LEU A 67 8.12 -13.70 -1.75
CA LEU A 67 8.26 -13.17 -0.39
C LEU A 67 6.90 -12.89 0.24
N GLY A 68 6.01 -12.22 -0.49
CA GLY A 68 4.65 -11.95 -0.04
C GLY A 68 3.89 -13.25 0.26
N GLN A 69 3.92 -14.23 -0.65
CA GLN A 69 3.26 -15.51 -0.45
C GLN A 69 3.81 -16.25 0.79
N ALA A 70 5.13 -16.26 0.97
CA ALA A 70 5.75 -16.85 2.14
C ALA A 70 5.33 -16.12 3.43
N ALA A 71 5.38 -14.78 3.45
CA ALA A 71 5.03 -13.96 4.60
C ALA A 71 3.57 -14.18 5.05
N PHE A 72 2.62 -14.17 4.11
CA PHE A 72 1.20 -14.34 4.41
C PHE A 72 0.79 -15.78 4.75
N SER A 73 1.68 -16.76 4.53
CA SER A 73 1.48 -18.15 4.99
C SER A 73 1.91 -18.39 6.42
N LEU A 74 2.65 -17.45 7.04
CA LEU A 74 3.15 -17.58 8.42
C LEU A 74 2.09 -17.28 9.46
N GLU A 75 2.13 -18.03 10.54
CA GLU A 75 1.42 -17.72 11.76
C GLU A 75 2.22 -16.69 12.61
N GLN A 76 1.56 -16.15 13.63
CA GLN A 76 2.20 -15.25 14.60
C GLN A 76 3.46 -15.89 15.21
N ASP A 77 4.58 -15.18 15.17
CA ASP A 77 5.91 -15.58 15.66
C ASP A 77 6.59 -16.72 14.87
N GLU A 78 5.98 -17.20 13.80
CA GLU A 78 6.55 -18.24 12.94
C GLU A 78 7.69 -17.70 12.07
N VAL A 79 8.70 -18.57 11.87
CA VAL A 79 9.85 -18.31 10.98
C VAL A 79 9.68 -19.13 9.70
N SER A 80 9.83 -18.50 8.55
CA SER A 80 9.73 -19.13 7.24
C SER A 80 10.89 -20.12 6.99
N GLY A 81 10.77 -20.90 5.92
CA GLY A 81 11.94 -21.47 5.25
C GLY A 81 12.73 -20.40 4.49
N ILE A 82 13.75 -20.85 3.76
CA ILE A 82 14.51 -19.99 2.85
C ILE A 82 13.65 -19.69 1.62
N VAL A 83 13.45 -18.41 1.33
CA VAL A 83 12.76 -17.93 0.13
C VAL A 83 13.80 -17.35 -0.82
N GLU A 84 13.85 -17.84 -2.06
CA GLU A 84 14.75 -17.33 -3.09
C GLU A 84 13.98 -16.36 -3.99
N GLN A 85 14.48 -15.14 -4.13
CA GLN A 85 13.91 -14.13 -5.01
C GLN A 85 15.00 -13.20 -5.53
N ASP A 86 14.97 -12.91 -6.83
CA ASP A 86 15.89 -11.98 -7.52
C ASP A 86 17.38 -12.26 -7.29
N GLY A 87 17.73 -13.55 -7.07
CA GLY A 87 19.09 -13.98 -6.83
C GLY A 87 19.61 -13.75 -5.41
N ALA A 88 18.74 -13.39 -4.47
CA ALA A 88 19.02 -13.30 -3.04
C ALA A 88 18.17 -14.32 -2.27
N PHE A 89 18.57 -14.59 -1.03
CA PHE A 89 17.93 -15.54 -0.14
C PHE A 89 17.34 -14.79 1.06
N TYR A 90 16.11 -15.13 1.42
CA TYR A 90 15.38 -14.43 2.46
C TYR A 90 14.87 -15.41 3.52
N ILE A 91 14.92 -14.97 4.77
CA ILE A 91 14.26 -15.63 5.89
C ILE A 91 13.34 -14.59 6.51
N LEU A 92 12.08 -14.98 6.74
CA LEU A 92 11.06 -14.12 7.30
C LEU A 92 10.62 -14.61 8.66
N LYS A 93 10.23 -13.68 9.52
CA LYS A 93 9.53 -13.97 10.78
C LYS A 93 8.31 -13.08 10.89
N CYS A 94 7.13 -13.67 11.04
CA CYS A 94 5.91 -12.91 11.28
C CYS A 94 5.91 -12.39 12.72
N THR A 95 5.88 -11.06 12.89
CA THR A 95 5.81 -10.42 14.20
C THR A 95 4.39 -9.97 14.57
N ASN A 96 3.56 -9.73 13.54
CA ASN A 96 2.16 -9.40 13.71
C ASN A 96 1.38 -9.98 12.53
N ALA A 97 0.65 -11.06 12.73
CA ALA A 97 -0.10 -11.76 11.68
C ALA A 97 -1.35 -10.98 11.23
N TYR A 98 -1.73 -9.92 11.91
CA TYR A 98 -2.84 -9.04 11.57
C TYR A 98 -2.70 -7.69 12.27
N ASP A 99 -2.16 -6.69 11.54
CA ASP A 99 -2.15 -5.31 12.01
C ASP A 99 -3.54 -4.70 11.80
N GLN A 100 -4.27 -4.54 12.90
CA GLN A 100 -5.65 -4.06 12.87
C GLN A 100 -5.75 -2.60 12.40
N GLU A 101 -4.82 -1.75 12.82
CA GLU A 101 -4.83 -0.33 12.50
C GLU A 101 -4.46 -0.11 11.02
N ALA A 102 -3.37 -0.73 10.57
CA ALA A 102 -2.93 -0.67 9.19
C ALA A 102 -3.95 -1.31 8.23
N THR A 103 -4.56 -2.44 8.62
CA THR A 103 -5.62 -3.09 7.83
C THR A 103 -6.85 -2.19 7.70
N ALA A 104 -7.27 -1.50 8.78
CA ALA A 104 -8.40 -0.58 8.71
C ALA A 104 -8.11 0.62 7.80
N ALA A 105 -6.92 1.20 7.89
CA ALA A 105 -6.49 2.29 7.03
C ALA A 105 -6.42 1.85 5.55
N ARG A 106 -5.85 0.67 5.29
CA ARG A 106 -5.78 0.10 3.93
C ARG A 106 -7.16 -0.20 3.34
N LYS A 107 -8.09 -0.67 4.17
CA LYS A 107 -9.48 -0.91 3.78
C LYS A 107 -10.18 0.35 3.29
N GLU A 108 -9.98 1.48 3.99
CA GLU A 108 -10.53 2.78 3.58
C GLU A 108 -9.92 3.27 2.27
N GLU A 109 -8.62 3.07 2.08
CA GLU A 109 -7.91 3.42 0.85
C GLU A 109 -8.44 2.62 -0.34
N LEU A 110 -8.47 1.29 -0.25
CA LEU A 110 -9.01 0.40 -1.28
C LEU A 110 -10.48 0.71 -1.61
N ALA A 111 -11.31 0.99 -0.60
CA ALA A 111 -12.70 1.38 -0.83
C ALA A 111 -12.81 2.72 -1.58
N ARG A 112 -11.88 3.66 -1.33
CA ARG A 112 -11.81 4.92 -2.07
C ARG A 112 -11.36 4.72 -3.51
N GLU A 113 -10.37 3.85 -3.72
CA GLU A 113 -9.91 3.46 -5.05
C GLU A 113 -11.01 2.76 -5.87
N LYS A 114 -11.69 1.76 -5.30
CA LYS A 114 -12.81 1.06 -5.95
C LYS A 114 -13.91 2.05 -6.36
N ARG A 115 -14.29 2.99 -5.48
CA ARG A 115 -15.27 4.05 -5.81
C ARG A 115 -14.79 4.97 -6.94
N SER A 116 -13.53 5.37 -6.92
CA SER A 116 -12.94 6.21 -7.97
C SER A 116 -12.92 5.48 -9.32
N GLN A 117 -12.54 4.21 -9.33
CA GLN A 117 -12.54 3.38 -10.55
C GLN A 117 -13.95 3.18 -11.09
N ALA A 118 -14.91 2.87 -10.22
CA ALA A 118 -16.32 2.72 -10.61
C ALA A 118 -16.89 4.01 -11.18
N PHE A 119 -16.56 5.16 -10.58
CA PHE A 119 -16.97 6.46 -11.11
C PHE A 119 -16.35 6.72 -12.49
N ARG A 120 -15.06 6.49 -12.64
CA ARG A 120 -14.36 6.67 -13.93
C ARG A 120 -14.95 5.80 -15.03
N ALA A 121 -15.26 4.54 -14.73
CA ALA A 121 -15.83 3.60 -15.68
C ALA A 121 -17.19 4.08 -16.24
N ILE A 122 -17.94 4.86 -15.47
CA ILE A 122 -19.21 5.46 -15.90
C ILE A 122 -18.98 6.83 -16.57
N TYR A 123 -18.09 7.63 -15.98
CA TYR A 123 -17.89 9.01 -16.40
C TYR A 123 -17.13 9.13 -17.72
N GLU A 124 -16.08 8.33 -17.94
CA GLU A 124 -15.25 8.44 -19.15
C GLU A 124 -16.03 8.19 -20.45
N PRO A 125 -16.86 7.13 -20.58
CA PRO A 125 -17.71 6.96 -21.75
C PRO A 125 -18.70 8.11 -21.93
N TYR A 126 -19.32 8.57 -20.83
CA TYR A 126 -20.24 9.72 -20.87
C TYR A 126 -19.53 10.99 -21.32
N ALA A 127 -18.37 11.30 -20.78
CA ALA A 127 -17.59 12.48 -21.14
C ALA A 127 -17.12 12.44 -22.62
N ALA A 128 -16.79 11.24 -23.13
CA ALA A 128 -16.39 11.06 -24.52
C ALA A 128 -17.52 11.34 -25.51
N GLU A 129 -18.78 11.14 -25.12
CA GLU A 129 -19.96 11.45 -25.94
C GLU A 129 -20.34 12.94 -25.89
N HIS A 130 -19.81 13.70 -24.92
CA HIS A 130 -20.15 15.10 -24.70
C HIS A 130 -18.96 16.00 -24.98
N THR A 131 -19.10 16.83 -26.02
CA THR A 131 -18.07 17.83 -26.34
C THR A 131 -18.33 19.09 -25.53
N VAL A 132 -17.37 19.49 -24.68
CA VAL A 132 -17.39 20.82 -24.06
C VAL A 132 -16.92 21.82 -25.10
N VAL A 133 -17.82 22.65 -25.59
CA VAL A 133 -17.49 23.75 -26.49
C VAL A 133 -17.39 25.01 -25.65
N LEU A 134 -16.20 25.52 -25.47
CA LEU A 134 -15.97 26.86 -24.99
C LEU A 134 -16.42 27.83 -26.06
N ALA A 135 -17.23 28.83 -25.75
CA ALA A 135 -17.51 29.95 -26.63
C ALA A 135 -16.31 30.91 -26.53
N PRO A 136 -15.40 30.94 -27.55
CA PRO A 136 -14.15 31.73 -27.45
C PRO A 136 -14.46 33.21 -27.23
N ASP A 137 -15.45 33.73 -27.93
CA ASP A 137 -15.83 35.15 -27.88
C ASP A 137 -16.32 35.58 -26.48
N VAL A 138 -16.96 34.64 -25.72
CA VAL A 138 -17.41 34.90 -24.34
C VAL A 138 -16.23 34.77 -23.38
N TRP A 139 -15.38 33.76 -23.59
CA TRP A 139 -14.22 33.53 -22.74
C TRP A 139 -13.17 34.60 -22.84
N ASP A 140 -12.88 35.06 -24.07
CA ASP A 140 -11.93 36.16 -24.32
C ASP A 140 -12.42 37.50 -23.80
N ALA A 141 -13.73 37.67 -23.62
CA ALA A 141 -14.33 38.86 -23.02
C ALA A 141 -14.29 38.85 -21.46
N VAL A 142 -13.91 37.75 -20.82
CA VAL A 142 -13.78 37.67 -19.38
C VAL A 142 -12.48 38.36 -18.93
N ASP A 143 -12.61 39.55 -18.40
CA ASP A 143 -11.49 40.30 -17.83
C ASP A 143 -11.29 39.91 -16.35
N PHE A 144 -10.32 39.05 -16.10
CA PHE A 144 -9.93 38.62 -14.78
C PHE A 144 -9.24 39.72 -13.92
N SER A 145 -8.82 40.83 -14.57
CA SER A 145 -8.19 41.96 -13.89
C SER A 145 -9.19 42.84 -13.14
N GLN A 146 -10.48 42.74 -13.51
CA GLN A 146 -11.57 43.52 -12.91
C GLN A 146 -12.25 42.89 -11.70
N GLY A 147 -11.64 41.92 -11.11
CA GLY A 147 -12.12 41.24 -9.90
C GLY A 147 -12.06 42.12 -8.65
N GLU A 148 -12.57 43.38 -8.70
CA GLU A 148 -12.84 44.16 -7.50
C GLU A 148 -13.92 43.45 -6.69
N GLY A 149 -13.49 42.68 -5.69
CA GLY A 149 -14.39 41.93 -4.78
C GLY A 149 -14.08 40.44 -4.65
N CYS A 150 -13.31 39.84 -5.57
CA CYS A 150 -12.80 38.47 -5.42
C CYS A 150 -11.45 38.49 -4.67
N THR A 151 -11.45 39.05 -3.45
CA THR A 151 -10.22 39.19 -2.64
C THR A 151 -10.03 38.03 -1.64
N THR A 152 -10.82 36.96 -1.79
CA THR A 152 -10.71 35.82 -0.86
C THR A 152 -9.91 34.71 -1.52
N ASP A 153 -8.78 34.39 -0.93
CA ASP A 153 -7.93 33.24 -1.24
C ASP A 153 -8.43 31.97 -0.54
N ASN A 154 -9.63 32.00 0.05
CA ASN A 154 -10.19 30.94 0.86
C ASN A 154 -11.16 30.01 0.11
N PHE A 155 -11.18 30.03 -1.23
CA PHE A 155 -12.07 29.17 -2.02
C PHE A 155 -11.98 27.70 -1.61
N PHE A 156 -10.75 27.17 -1.49
CA PHE A 156 -10.54 25.78 -1.08
C PHE A 156 -10.98 25.49 0.35
N SER A 157 -10.80 26.45 1.26
CA SER A 157 -11.27 26.32 2.65
C SER A 157 -12.79 26.32 2.73
N LEU A 158 -13.46 27.17 1.94
CA LEU A 158 -14.91 27.18 1.82
C LEU A 158 -15.43 25.89 1.17
N TYR A 159 -14.81 25.45 0.08
CA TYR A 159 -15.16 24.20 -0.55
C TYR A 159 -15.06 23.02 0.42
N GLN A 160 -13.94 22.92 1.15
CA GLN A 160 -13.74 21.90 2.17
C GLN A 160 -14.79 21.95 3.28
N SER A 161 -15.19 23.17 3.73
CA SER A 161 -16.17 23.31 4.81
C SER A 161 -17.61 22.91 4.43
N TYR A 162 -17.92 22.92 3.12
CA TYR A 162 -19.28 22.61 2.62
C TYR A 162 -19.38 21.26 1.91
N PHE A 163 -18.30 20.73 1.39
CA PHE A 163 -18.32 19.55 0.51
C PHE A 163 -17.33 18.43 0.89
N ALA A 164 -16.43 18.65 1.86
CA ALA A 164 -15.59 17.59 2.40
C ALA A 164 -16.29 16.99 3.62
N GLU A 165 -16.96 15.85 3.42
CA GLU A 165 -17.32 14.91 4.47
C GLU A 165 -16.19 13.90 4.66
#